data_29e365c4d28a0489fd94958fa3eb1a16
#
_entry.id   29e365c4d28a0489fd94958fa3eb1a16
#
_cell.length_a   1.000
_cell.length_b   1.000
_cell.length_c   1.000
_cell.angle_alpha   90.00
_cell.angle_beta   90.00
_cell.angle_gamma   90.00
#
_symmetry.space_group_name_H-M   'P 1'
#
loop_
_entity.id
_entity.type
_entity.pdbx_description
1 polymer ?
#
loop_
_entity_poly.entity_id
_entity_poly.type
_entity_poly.pdbx_seq_one_letter_code
_entity_poly.pdbx_strand_id
1 'polypeptide(L)'
;MAASLDGVLIKKANRQETYTNEQVEDLVACMDQDEGYLYFAKKFAYIQHPVKGKLLYDPYEYQLGLMYSYHTFRFNINMMPRQTGKTTCASIYLAWYAMFVPDQTILVAAHKYTGAQEIMSRIRFVYESCPDHIRAGVTSYNKQSIEFENGSRIVAQTTTGNTGRGMSISLLYCDEFAFVQPNIAEEFWTSISPTLATGGRAIITSTPNSDEDTFATIWKQAENKFDEHGNEQELGSNGFHSFISHWSEHPDRDEEWKVEEVGRIGEEKFRREYGCEFLVFDETLINSIKLAVMEGVAPMLNMGQTRWYKKPTAQYTYAVALDPSMGTGGDNAAIQVFELPSYEQVAEWQHNTTAIPGQIRVLADICTYLQQQTQNANGIYWSVENNGIGEACLI
;
A
#
# COMPACT_ATOMS: atom_id res chain seq x y z
N MET A 1 -15.96 -4.04 -32.20
CA MET A 1 -15.36 -4.92 -33.20
C MET A 1 -13.86 -4.78 -33.10
N ALA A 2 -13.21 -5.63 -32.31
CA ALA A 2 -11.79 -5.85 -32.50
C ALA A 2 -11.68 -7.05 -33.44
N ALA A 3 -12.03 -6.85 -34.70
CA ALA A 3 -11.58 -7.76 -35.73
C ALA A 3 -10.06 -7.64 -35.73
N SER A 4 -9.39 -8.72 -35.36
CA SER A 4 -7.99 -8.89 -35.70
C SER A 4 -7.83 -8.54 -37.18
N LEU A 5 -6.99 -7.59 -37.47
CA LEU A 5 -6.60 -7.31 -38.85
C LEU A 5 -6.00 -8.54 -39.54
N ASP A 6 -5.70 -9.61 -38.76
CA ASP A 6 -5.08 -10.84 -39.26
C ASP A 6 -5.64 -12.15 -38.68
N GLY A 7 -6.84 -12.22 -38.14
CA GLY A 7 -7.58 -13.47 -37.86
C GLY A 7 -6.94 -14.51 -36.93
N VAL A 8 -5.76 -14.26 -36.37
CA VAL A 8 -4.90 -15.29 -35.74
C VAL A 8 -4.72 -15.09 -34.22
N LEU A 9 -4.95 -13.91 -33.70
CA LEU A 9 -4.61 -13.60 -32.30
C LEU A 9 -5.64 -14.07 -31.28
N ILE A 10 -6.90 -14.29 -31.68
CA ILE A 10 -8.00 -14.63 -30.78
C ILE A 10 -8.63 -15.95 -31.24
N LYS A 11 -8.65 -16.94 -30.35
CA LYS A 11 -9.36 -18.19 -30.58
C LYS A 11 -10.84 -18.00 -30.26
N LYS A 12 -11.72 -18.27 -31.25
CA LYS A 12 -13.17 -18.20 -31.06
C LYS A 12 -13.64 -19.35 -30.17
N ALA A 13 -14.61 -19.09 -29.32
CA ALA A 13 -15.27 -20.11 -28.51
C ALA A 13 -15.91 -21.21 -29.35
N ASN A 14 -15.98 -22.42 -28.79
CA ASN A 14 -16.61 -23.60 -29.36
C ASN A 14 -16.04 -24.04 -30.73
N ARG A 15 -14.78 -23.73 -31.01
CA ARG A 15 -14.11 -24.18 -32.21
C ARG A 15 -13.71 -25.65 -32.05
N GLN A 16 -14.20 -26.50 -32.97
CA GLN A 16 -13.77 -27.91 -33.03
C GLN A 16 -12.40 -28.00 -33.67
N GLU A 17 -11.46 -28.61 -32.98
CA GLU A 17 -10.08 -28.80 -33.43
C GLU A 17 -9.63 -30.24 -33.15
N THR A 18 -8.70 -30.72 -33.97
CA THR A 18 -8.01 -31.98 -33.72
C THR A 18 -6.60 -31.67 -33.28
N TYR A 19 -6.22 -32.15 -32.10
CA TYR A 19 -4.90 -31.96 -31.53
C TYR A 19 -4.02 -33.18 -31.77
N THR A 20 -2.71 -32.95 -31.89
CA THR A 20 -1.71 -34.00 -31.84
C THR A 20 -1.56 -34.53 -30.41
N ASN A 21 -0.94 -35.71 -30.23
CA ASN A 21 -0.69 -36.25 -28.89
C ASN A 21 0.16 -35.28 -28.04
N GLU A 22 1.18 -34.67 -28.61
CA GLU A 22 2.03 -33.69 -27.94
C GLU A 22 1.23 -32.45 -27.47
N GLN A 23 0.32 -31.95 -28.30
CA GLN A 23 -0.55 -30.84 -27.93
C GLN A 23 -1.54 -31.19 -26.82
N VAL A 24 -2.02 -32.45 -26.81
CA VAL A 24 -2.85 -32.94 -25.70
C VAL A 24 -2.05 -33.07 -24.41
N GLU A 25 -0.81 -33.56 -24.47
CA GLU A 25 0.09 -33.63 -23.32
C GLU A 25 0.36 -32.23 -22.76
N ASP A 26 0.60 -31.25 -23.62
CA ASP A 26 0.77 -29.85 -23.22
C ASP A 26 -0.46 -29.27 -22.51
N LEU A 27 -1.65 -29.54 -23.05
CA LEU A 27 -2.91 -29.12 -22.45
C LEU A 27 -3.11 -29.75 -21.08
N VAL A 28 -2.90 -31.06 -20.96
CA VAL A 28 -3.04 -31.81 -19.70
C VAL A 28 -2.04 -31.26 -18.67
N ALA A 29 -0.79 -30.99 -19.05
CA ALA A 29 0.21 -30.42 -18.17
C ALA A 29 -0.16 -28.99 -17.71
N CYS A 30 -0.76 -28.15 -18.58
CA CYS A 30 -1.27 -26.84 -18.18
C CYS A 30 -2.50 -26.91 -17.26
N MET A 31 -3.29 -27.98 -17.34
CA MET A 31 -4.48 -28.21 -16.51
C MET A 31 -4.17 -28.84 -15.16
N ASP A 32 -2.92 -29.24 -14.92
CA ASP A 32 -2.49 -29.75 -13.64
C ASP A 32 -2.74 -28.69 -12.55
N GLN A 33 -3.35 -29.12 -11.44
CA GLN A 33 -3.76 -28.18 -10.40
C GLN A 33 -2.61 -27.73 -9.49
N ASP A 34 -1.53 -28.48 -9.42
CA ASP A 34 -0.41 -28.20 -8.53
C ASP A 34 0.72 -27.46 -9.26
N GLU A 35 1.04 -27.84 -10.51
CA GLU A 35 2.18 -27.32 -11.23
C GLU A 35 1.84 -26.71 -12.61
N GLY A 36 0.59 -26.78 -13.05
CA GLY A 36 0.18 -26.32 -14.37
C GLY A 36 0.48 -24.86 -14.64
N TYR A 37 0.38 -24.00 -13.62
CA TYR A 37 0.73 -22.58 -13.73
C TYR A 37 2.22 -22.36 -14.02
N LEU A 38 3.12 -23.19 -13.44
CA LEU A 38 4.56 -23.14 -13.72
C LEU A 38 4.90 -23.71 -15.09
N TYR A 39 4.26 -24.82 -15.45
CA TYR A 39 4.43 -25.40 -16.79
C TYR A 39 4.02 -24.41 -17.88
N PHE A 40 2.85 -23.80 -17.74
CA PHE A 40 2.37 -22.75 -18.64
C PHE A 40 3.33 -21.56 -18.68
N ALA A 41 3.75 -21.07 -17.52
CA ALA A 41 4.62 -19.90 -17.42
C ALA A 41 5.94 -20.11 -18.16
N LYS A 42 6.61 -21.24 -17.93
CA LYS A 42 7.94 -21.53 -18.51
C LYS A 42 7.90 -21.91 -20.00
N LYS A 43 6.82 -22.56 -20.44
CA LYS A 43 6.77 -23.11 -21.82
C LYS A 43 6.00 -22.23 -22.80
N PHE A 44 4.97 -21.50 -22.35
CA PHE A 44 4.04 -20.81 -23.23
C PHE A 44 3.84 -19.33 -22.98
N ALA A 45 4.27 -18.83 -21.82
CA ALA A 45 4.11 -17.42 -21.53
C ALA A 45 5.22 -16.60 -22.18
N TYR A 46 4.82 -15.56 -22.91
CA TYR A 46 5.72 -14.57 -23.46
C TYR A 46 5.52 -13.23 -22.78
N ILE A 47 6.60 -12.49 -22.62
CA ILE A 47 6.61 -11.15 -22.06
C ILE A 47 7.11 -10.13 -23.06
N GLN A 48 6.71 -8.88 -22.89
CA GLN A 48 7.21 -7.77 -23.67
C GLN A 48 8.32 -7.07 -22.90
N HIS A 49 9.57 -7.32 -23.30
CA HIS A 49 10.73 -6.66 -22.74
C HIS A 49 10.96 -5.31 -23.44
N PRO A 50 11.23 -4.19 -22.71
CA PRO A 50 11.33 -2.85 -23.31
C PRO A 50 12.43 -2.71 -24.36
N VAL A 51 13.51 -3.49 -24.24
CA VAL A 51 14.66 -3.44 -25.17
C VAL A 51 14.69 -4.64 -26.13
N LYS A 52 14.40 -5.86 -25.61
CA LYS A 52 14.55 -7.11 -26.35
C LYS A 52 13.26 -7.55 -27.08
N GLY A 53 12.15 -6.81 -26.91
CA GLY A 53 10.87 -7.13 -27.51
C GLY A 53 10.18 -8.36 -26.90
N LYS A 54 9.58 -9.21 -27.73
CA LYS A 54 8.89 -10.43 -27.28
C LYS A 54 9.88 -11.51 -26.88
N LEU A 55 9.82 -11.95 -25.63
CA LEU A 55 10.66 -13.02 -25.06
C LEU A 55 9.79 -14.09 -24.43
N LEU A 56 10.25 -15.34 -24.46
CA LEU A 56 9.70 -16.39 -23.61
C LEU A 56 10.03 -16.03 -22.16
N TYR A 57 9.06 -16.22 -21.27
CA TYR A 57 9.26 -15.92 -19.86
C TYR A 57 10.18 -16.95 -19.22
N ASP A 58 11.28 -16.45 -18.67
CA ASP A 58 12.27 -17.22 -17.91
C ASP A 58 12.31 -16.63 -16.49
N PRO A 59 11.58 -17.23 -15.52
CA PRO A 59 11.42 -16.66 -14.20
C PRO A 59 12.66 -16.80 -13.33
N TYR A 60 13.00 -15.74 -12.61
CA TYR A 60 13.97 -15.79 -11.53
C TYR A 60 13.42 -16.54 -10.31
N GLU A 61 14.29 -17.02 -9.42
CA GLU A 61 13.90 -17.79 -8.23
C GLU A 61 12.84 -17.06 -7.36
N TYR A 62 13.03 -15.78 -7.08
CA TYR A 62 12.04 -15.02 -6.31
C TYR A 62 10.69 -14.88 -7.04
N GLN A 63 10.68 -14.89 -8.37
CA GLN A 63 9.44 -14.87 -9.16
C GLN A 63 8.72 -16.22 -9.11
N LEU A 64 9.48 -17.32 -9.05
CA LEU A 64 8.92 -18.66 -8.80
C LEU A 64 8.29 -18.73 -7.40
N GLY A 65 8.98 -18.22 -6.38
CA GLY A 65 8.45 -18.12 -5.02
C GLY A 65 7.19 -17.26 -4.94
N LEU A 66 7.16 -16.14 -5.67
CA LEU A 66 5.98 -15.28 -5.76
C LEU A 66 4.78 -16.01 -6.40
N MET A 67 5.00 -16.70 -7.52
CA MET A 67 3.94 -17.45 -8.19
C MET A 67 3.46 -18.64 -7.35
N TYR A 68 4.36 -19.30 -6.63
CA TYR A 68 4.02 -20.32 -5.65
C TYR A 68 3.12 -19.74 -4.54
N SER A 69 3.47 -18.57 -4.01
CA SER A 69 2.64 -17.87 -3.03
C SER A 69 1.23 -17.61 -3.57
N TYR A 70 1.10 -17.10 -4.80
CA TYR A 70 -0.20 -16.87 -5.44
C TYR A 70 -1.03 -18.14 -5.54
N HIS A 71 -0.40 -19.26 -5.82
CA HIS A 71 -1.07 -20.54 -6.07
C HIS A 71 -1.47 -21.23 -4.77
N THR A 72 -0.58 -21.31 -3.82
CA THR A 72 -0.73 -22.10 -2.60
C THR A 72 -1.67 -21.44 -1.60
N PHE A 73 -1.50 -20.14 -1.34
CA PHE A 73 -2.23 -19.47 -0.27
C PHE A 73 -3.48 -18.77 -0.78
N ARG A 74 -4.55 -18.85 0.00
CA ARG A 74 -5.84 -18.22 -0.32
C ARG A 74 -5.76 -16.70 -0.30
N PHE A 75 -5.08 -16.15 0.70
CA PHE A 75 -4.86 -14.72 0.87
C PHE A 75 -3.37 -14.43 0.87
N ASN A 76 -2.94 -13.56 -0.04
CA ASN A 76 -1.55 -13.19 -0.24
C ASN A 76 -1.38 -11.69 -0.17
N ILE A 77 -0.35 -11.25 0.55
CA ILE A 77 0.13 -9.88 0.47
C ILE A 77 1.61 -9.89 0.11
N ASN A 78 1.97 -9.15 -0.93
CA ASN A 78 3.29 -9.24 -1.54
C ASN A 78 3.93 -7.86 -1.60
N MET A 79 5.03 -7.69 -0.90
CA MET A 79 5.84 -6.47 -0.90
C MET A 79 7.07 -6.68 -1.76
N MET A 80 7.14 -5.98 -2.89
CA MET A 80 8.12 -6.26 -3.94
C MET A 80 8.78 -4.96 -4.40
N PRO A 81 10.10 -4.94 -4.62
CA PRO A 81 10.80 -3.80 -5.20
C PRO A 81 10.26 -3.42 -6.58
N ARG A 82 10.52 -2.20 -6.98
CA ARG A 82 10.21 -1.77 -8.36
C ARG A 82 11.01 -2.58 -9.39
N GLN A 83 10.38 -2.80 -10.56
CA GLN A 83 10.98 -3.47 -11.72
C GLN A 83 11.49 -4.89 -11.45
N THR A 84 10.88 -5.60 -10.49
CA THR A 84 11.14 -7.02 -10.22
C THR A 84 10.19 -7.97 -10.96
N GLY A 85 9.32 -7.42 -11.81
CA GLY A 85 8.40 -8.23 -12.62
C GLY A 85 7.12 -8.68 -11.90
N LYS A 86 6.79 -8.11 -10.72
CA LYS A 86 5.58 -8.45 -9.96
C LYS A 86 4.29 -8.48 -10.80
N THR A 87 4.04 -7.40 -11.56
CA THR A 87 2.86 -7.29 -12.44
C THR A 87 2.92 -8.28 -13.62
N THR A 88 4.12 -8.61 -14.08
CA THR A 88 4.34 -9.62 -15.13
C THR A 88 3.98 -11.02 -14.61
N CYS A 89 4.51 -11.41 -13.44
CA CYS A 89 4.16 -12.68 -12.78
C CYS A 89 2.65 -12.80 -12.56
N ALA A 90 2.03 -11.74 -12.04
CA ALA A 90 0.58 -11.71 -11.83
C ALA A 90 -0.18 -11.84 -13.15
N SER A 91 0.21 -11.13 -14.20
CA SER A 91 -0.47 -11.22 -15.51
C SER A 91 -0.40 -12.60 -16.11
N ILE A 92 0.74 -13.31 -15.98
CA ILE A 92 0.92 -14.69 -16.43
C ILE A 92 0.03 -15.64 -15.61
N TYR A 93 0.07 -15.51 -14.29
CA TYR A 93 -0.73 -16.33 -13.39
C TYR A 93 -2.24 -16.15 -13.61
N LEU A 94 -2.71 -14.91 -13.74
CA LEU A 94 -4.12 -14.60 -13.99
C LEU A 94 -4.59 -15.10 -15.36
N ALA A 95 -3.73 -15.02 -16.40
CA ALA A 95 -4.03 -15.56 -17.71
C ALA A 95 -4.19 -17.08 -17.66
N TRP A 96 -3.25 -17.78 -17.03
CA TRP A 96 -3.33 -19.23 -16.80
C TRP A 96 -4.59 -19.59 -16.02
N TYR A 97 -4.85 -18.91 -14.88
CA TYR A 97 -5.97 -19.19 -14.00
C TYR A 97 -7.32 -19.08 -14.75
N ALA A 98 -7.48 -18.04 -15.56
CA ALA A 98 -8.70 -17.85 -16.34
C ALA A 98 -8.86 -18.88 -17.48
N MET A 99 -7.76 -19.31 -18.10
CA MET A 99 -7.82 -20.26 -19.23
C MET A 99 -8.04 -21.71 -18.79
N PHE A 100 -7.46 -22.11 -17.65
CA PHE A 100 -7.38 -23.53 -17.26
C PHE A 100 -8.23 -23.87 -16.01
N VAL A 101 -8.65 -22.88 -15.22
CA VAL A 101 -9.59 -23.12 -14.11
C VAL A 101 -10.98 -22.62 -14.52
N PRO A 102 -12.00 -23.50 -14.62
CA PRO A 102 -13.31 -23.11 -15.11
C PRO A 102 -14.11 -22.28 -14.10
N ASP A 103 -15.09 -21.55 -14.60
CA ASP A 103 -16.10 -20.79 -13.84
C ASP A 103 -15.52 -19.74 -12.85
N GLN A 104 -14.40 -19.11 -13.20
CA GLN A 104 -13.76 -18.13 -12.34
C GLN A 104 -14.10 -16.69 -12.73
N THR A 105 -14.47 -15.88 -11.74
CA THR A 105 -14.55 -14.42 -11.89
C THR A 105 -13.32 -13.78 -11.25
N ILE A 106 -12.47 -13.23 -12.08
CA ILE A 106 -11.22 -12.57 -11.67
C ILE A 106 -11.41 -11.08 -11.77
N LEU A 107 -11.23 -10.37 -10.63
CA LEU A 107 -11.24 -8.90 -10.56
C LEU A 107 -9.82 -8.39 -10.43
N VAL A 108 -9.38 -7.59 -11.38
CA VAL A 108 -8.13 -6.82 -11.34
C VAL A 108 -8.45 -5.40 -10.89
N ALA A 109 -7.97 -5.01 -9.73
CA ALA A 109 -8.14 -3.67 -9.16
C ALA A 109 -6.79 -2.95 -9.08
N ALA A 110 -6.68 -1.77 -9.69
CA ALA A 110 -5.48 -0.94 -9.64
C ALA A 110 -5.82 0.47 -9.13
N HIS A 111 -4.85 1.14 -8.51
CA HIS A 111 -5.05 2.49 -7.95
C HIS A 111 -5.45 3.53 -9.00
N LYS A 112 -5.08 3.31 -10.28
CA LYS A 112 -5.46 4.16 -11.43
C LYS A 112 -6.03 3.33 -12.57
N TYR A 113 -6.94 3.94 -13.34
CA TYR A 113 -7.53 3.33 -14.53
C TYR A 113 -6.48 2.88 -15.55
N THR A 114 -5.46 3.70 -15.79
CA THR A 114 -4.35 3.37 -16.70
C THR A 114 -3.56 2.15 -16.22
N GLY A 115 -3.39 1.97 -14.90
CA GLY A 115 -2.77 0.77 -14.33
C GLY A 115 -3.59 -0.48 -14.58
N ALA A 116 -4.89 -0.42 -14.37
CA ALA A 116 -5.80 -1.54 -14.68
C ALA A 116 -5.76 -1.92 -16.16
N GLN A 117 -5.72 -0.94 -17.06
CA GLN A 117 -5.58 -1.17 -18.50
C GLN A 117 -4.23 -1.79 -18.88
N GLU A 118 -3.14 -1.36 -18.23
CA GLU A 118 -1.80 -1.91 -18.47
C GLU A 118 -1.73 -3.39 -18.07
N ILE A 119 -2.29 -3.77 -16.93
CA ILE A 119 -2.36 -5.17 -16.50
C ILE A 119 -3.16 -6.00 -17.51
N MET A 120 -4.32 -5.50 -17.93
CA MET A 120 -5.12 -6.18 -18.98
C MET A 120 -4.38 -6.28 -20.31
N SER A 121 -3.57 -5.28 -20.66
CA SER A 121 -2.73 -5.32 -21.86
C SER A 121 -1.68 -6.44 -21.77
N ARG A 122 -1.05 -6.61 -20.60
CA ARG A 122 -0.10 -7.71 -20.34
C ARG A 122 -0.78 -9.08 -20.38
N ILE A 123 -1.95 -9.21 -19.75
CA ILE A 123 -2.73 -10.46 -19.81
C ILE A 123 -3.09 -10.81 -21.25
N ARG A 124 -3.54 -9.83 -22.04
CA ARG A 124 -3.82 -10.04 -23.46
C ARG A 124 -2.57 -10.41 -24.24
N PHE A 125 -1.44 -9.77 -23.98
CA PHE A 125 -0.18 -10.11 -24.63
C PHE A 125 0.24 -11.55 -24.35
N VAL A 126 0.13 -12.03 -23.11
CA VAL A 126 0.37 -13.43 -22.73
C VAL A 126 -0.57 -14.34 -23.52
N TYR A 127 -1.88 -14.09 -23.48
CA TYR A 127 -2.89 -14.88 -24.20
C TYR A 127 -2.63 -14.92 -25.70
N GLU A 128 -2.45 -13.76 -26.34
CA GLU A 128 -2.25 -13.63 -27.78
C GLU A 128 -0.94 -14.26 -28.26
N SER A 129 0.04 -14.36 -27.36
CA SER A 129 1.36 -14.92 -27.64
C SER A 129 1.44 -16.44 -27.53
N CYS A 130 0.48 -17.05 -26.83
CA CYS A 130 0.43 -18.51 -26.70
C CYS A 130 0.15 -19.19 -28.06
N PRO A 131 0.62 -20.44 -28.25
CA PRO A 131 0.20 -21.27 -29.37
C PRO A 131 -1.33 -21.48 -29.39
N ASP A 132 -1.90 -21.66 -30.59
CA ASP A 132 -3.35 -21.76 -30.76
C ASP A 132 -3.99 -22.92 -29.97
N HIS A 133 -3.29 -24.05 -29.86
CA HIS A 133 -3.76 -25.20 -29.06
C HIS A 133 -3.82 -24.92 -27.55
N ILE A 134 -3.01 -24.02 -27.04
CA ILE A 134 -2.99 -23.63 -25.60
C ILE A 134 -4.06 -22.58 -25.29
N ARG A 135 -4.40 -21.72 -26.25
CA ARG A 135 -5.38 -20.66 -26.02
C ARG A 135 -6.78 -21.25 -25.76
N ALA A 136 -7.40 -20.80 -24.66
CA ALA A 136 -8.83 -21.03 -24.45
C ALA A 136 -9.67 -20.20 -25.44
N GLY A 137 -10.80 -20.72 -25.88
CA GLY A 137 -11.73 -19.97 -26.72
C GLY A 137 -12.34 -18.80 -25.95
N VAL A 138 -12.53 -17.65 -26.62
CA VAL A 138 -13.10 -16.45 -26.00
C VAL A 138 -14.50 -16.15 -26.55
N THR A 139 -15.41 -15.79 -25.65
CA THR A 139 -16.78 -15.37 -25.97
C THR A 139 -16.88 -13.84 -26.04
N SER A 140 -16.05 -13.12 -25.26
CA SER A 140 -15.93 -11.65 -25.29
C SER A 140 -14.46 -11.24 -25.09
N TYR A 141 -14.02 -10.24 -25.87
CA TYR A 141 -12.63 -9.78 -25.81
C TYR A 141 -12.55 -8.27 -26.04
N ASN A 142 -12.26 -7.53 -24.99
CA ASN A 142 -12.14 -6.07 -25.04
C ASN A 142 -11.02 -5.53 -24.14
N LYS A 143 -10.86 -4.20 -24.06
CA LYS A 143 -9.77 -3.58 -23.30
C LYS A 143 -9.89 -3.75 -21.79
N GLN A 144 -11.08 -3.98 -21.27
CA GLN A 144 -11.38 -4.01 -19.84
C GLN A 144 -11.77 -5.41 -19.35
N SER A 145 -12.20 -6.31 -20.25
CA SER A 145 -12.61 -7.64 -19.87
C SER A 145 -12.31 -8.67 -20.96
N ILE A 146 -12.09 -9.89 -20.51
CA ILE A 146 -12.01 -11.10 -21.35
C ILE A 146 -12.93 -12.13 -20.73
N GLU A 147 -13.79 -12.75 -21.55
CA GLU A 147 -14.64 -13.87 -21.16
C GLU A 147 -14.27 -15.09 -21.98
N PHE A 148 -14.11 -16.21 -21.29
CA PHE A 148 -13.68 -17.48 -21.88
C PHE A 148 -14.83 -18.47 -21.98
N GLU A 149 -14.71 -19.42 -22.90
CA GLU A 149 -15.72 -20.48 -23.15
C GLU A 149 -15.90 -21.44 -21.95
N ASN A 150 -14.90 -21.53 -21.07
CA ASN A 150 -14.96 -22.31 -19.82
C ASN A 150 -15.75 -21.62 -18.69
N GLY A 151 -16.44 -20.52 -18.97
CA GLY A 151 -17.21 -19.74 -17.99
C GLY A 151 -16.38 -18.72 -17.20
N SER A 152 -15.07 -18.74 -17.33
CA SER A 152 -14.19 -17.80 -16.59
C SER A 152 -14.14 -16.43 -17.27
N ARG A 153 -13.95 -15.40 -16.47
CA ARG A 153 -13.79 -14.01 -16.94
C ARG A 153 -12.79 -13.22 -16.12
N ILE A 154 -12.10 -12.30 -16.77
CA ILE A 154 -11.25 -11.30 -16.15
C ILE A 154 -11.85 -9.93 -16.39
N VAL A 155 -12.00 -9.13 -15.35
CA VAL A 155 -12.49 -7.73 -15.41
C VAL A 155 -11.52 -6.83 -14.70
N ALA A 156 -11.12 -5.74 -15.34
CA ALA A 156 -10.22 -4.74 -14.74
C ALA A 156 -10.97 -3.44 -14.41
N GLN A 157 -10.77 -2.96 -13.20
CA GLN A 157 -11.41 -1.74 -12.67
C GLN A 157 -10.40 -0.88 -11.90
N THR A 158 -10.71 0.41 -11.76
CA THR A 158 -10.02 1.28 -10.82
C THR A 158 -10.51 0.99 -9.40
N THR A 159 -9.62 1.00 -8.43
CA THR A 159 -9.99 0.83 -7.02
C THR A 159 -10.77 2.03 -6.53
N THR A 160 -12.03 1.79 -6.16
CA THR A 160 -12.96 2.75 -5.53
C THR A 160 -13.72 2.02 -4.44
N GLY A 161 -14.39 2.71 -3.53
CA GLY A 161 -15.21 2.08 -2.48
C GLY A 161 -16.32 1.15 -3.00
N ASN A 162 -16.72 1.28 -4.28
CA ASN A 162 -17.75 0.46 -4.90
C ASN A 162 -17.22 -0.60 -5.87
N THR A 163 -15.91 -0.68 -6.09
CA THR A 163 -15.29 -1.63 -7.02
C THR A 163 -15.59 -3.07 -6.60
N GLY A 164 -16.05 -3.89 -7.53
CA GLY A 164 -16.40 -5.30 -7.28
C GLY A 164 -17.69 -5.53 -6.51
N ARG A 165 -18.41 -4.47 -6.10
CA ARG A 165 -19.67 -4.60 -5.35
C ARG A 165 -20.72 -5.34 -6.20
N GLY A 166 -21.32 -6.38 -5.61
CA GLY A 166 -22.32 -7.23 -6.31
C GLY A 166 -21.72 -8.28 -7.25
N MET A 167 -20.40 -8.39 -7.33
CA MET A 167 -19.74 -9.47 -8.08
C MET A 167 -19.46 -10.67 -7.16
N SER A 168 -19.67 -11.88 -7.70
CA SER A 168 -19.15 -13.10 -7.05
C SER A 168 -17.69 -13.29 -7.53
N ILE A 169 -16.73 -12.91 -6.67
CA ILE A 169 -15.32 -12.89 -7.03
C ILE A 169 -14.63 -14.16 -6.57
N SER A 170 -14.05 -14.90 -7.51
CA SER A 170 -13.23 -16.09 -7.24
C SER A 170 -11.79 -15.71 -6.90
N LEU A 171 -11.25 -14.69 -7.59
CA LEU A 171 -9.90 -14.21 -7.38
C LEU A 171 -9.85 -12.68 -7.53
N LEU A 172 -9.44 -12.00 -6.48
CA LEU A 172 -9.12 -10.58 -6.47
C LEU A 172 -7.61 -10.38 -6.65
N TYR A 173 -7.21 -9.53 -7.58
CA TYR A 173 -5.84 -9.04 -7.71
C TYR A 173 -5.81 -7.53 -7.53
N CYS A 174 -5.11 -7.05 -6.52
CA CYS A 174 -4.88 -5.63 -6.27
C CYS A 174 -3.43 -5.26 -6.59
N ASP A 175 -3.24 -4.33 -7.53
CA ASP A 175 -1.91 -3.82 -7.90
C ASP A 175 -1.67 -2.42 -7.34
N GLU A 176 -0.46 -2.21 -6.81
CA GLU A 176 -0.03 -0.96 -6.19
C GLU A 176 -1.01 -0.45 -5.12
N PHE A 177 -1.47 -1.36 -4.25
CA PHE A 177 -2.54 -1.09 -3.29
C PHE A 177 -2.15 -0.05 -2.23
N ALA A 178 -0.86 0.04 -1.84
CA ALA A 178 -0.34 1.06 -0.92
C ALA A 178 -0.49 2.51 -1.45
N PHE A 179 -0.71 2.68 -2.77
CA PHE A 179 -0.89 4.00 -3.39
C PHE A 179 -2.36 4.40 -3.58
N VAL A 180 -3.30 3.56 -3.19
CA VAL A 180 -4.72 3.93 -3.11
C VAL A 180 -4.90 4.90 -1.95
N GLN A 181 -5.70 5.95 -2.15
CA GLN A 181 -5.97 6.91 -1.07
C GLN A 181 -6.53 6.18 0.17
N PRO A 182 -6.05 6.49 1.39
CA PRO A 182 -6.36 5.70 2.60
C PRO A 182 -7.85 5.47 2.84
N ASN A 183 -8.68 6.51 2.72
CA ASN A 183 -10.13 6.42 2.87
C ASN A 183 -10.78 5.50 1.81
N ILE A 184 -10.28 5.52 0.57
CA ILE A 184 -10.78 4.67 -0.52
C ILE A 184 -10.31 3.22 -0.29
N ALA A 185 -9.06 3.03 0.13
CA ALA A 185 -8.49 1.70 0.39
C ALA A 185 -9.24 0.98 1.52
N GLU A 186 -9.54 1.69 2.60
CA GLU A 186 -10.31 1.17 3.73
C GLU A 186 -11.75 0.81 3.33
N GLU A 187 -12.46 1.73 2.64
CA GLU A 187 -13.83 1.49 2.16
C GLU A 187 -13.87 0.32 1.17
N PHE A 188 -12.93 0.27 0.23
CA PHE A 188 -12.80 -0.82 -0.73
C PHE A 188 -12.59 -2.16 -0.02
N TRP A 189 -11.59 -2.23 0.89
CA TRP A 189 -11.28 -3.47 1.58
C TRP A 189 -12.43 -3.96 2.45
N THR A 190 -13.09 -3.05 3.15
CA THR A 190 -14.29 -3.36 3.95
C THR A 190 -15.44 -3.88 3.08
N SER A 191 -15.61 -3.32 1.89
CA SER A 191 -16.67 -3.70 0.95
C SER A 191 -16.39 -5.03 0.23
N ILE A 192 -15.13 -5.30 -0.14
CA ILE A 192 -14.77 -6.45 -0.98
C ILE A 192 -14.50 -7.71 -0.16
N SER A 193 -13.93 -7.59 1.03
CA SER A 193 -13.55 -8.72 1.89
C SER A 193 -14.72 -9.69 2.15
N PRO A 194 -15.95 -9.25 2.45
CA PRO A 194 -17.09 -10.16 2.60
C PRO A 194 -17.43 -10.94 1.32
N THR A 195 -17.16 -10.41 0.13
CA THR A 195 -17.43 -11.11 -1.14
C THR A 195 -16.51 -12.30 -1.33
N LEU A 196 -15.33 -12.29 -0.68
CA LEU A 196 -14.38 -13.38 -0.69
C LEU A 196 -14.69 -14.47 0.35
N ALA A 197 -15.61 -14.23 1.30
CA ALA A 197 -15.91 -15.16 2.38
C ALA A 197 -16.42 -16.53 1.90
N THR A 198 -17.04 -16.59 0.72
CA THR A 198 -17.58 -17.83 0.12
C THR A 198 -16.54 -18.70 -0.57
N GLY A 199 -15.25 -18.46 -0.35
CA GLY A 199 -14.15 -19.23 -0.91
C GLY A 199 -13.25 -18.47 -1.88
N GLY A 200 -13.54 -17.19 -2.14
CA GLY A 200 -12.70 -16.34 -2.98
C GLY A 200 -11.29 -16.14 -2.43
N ARG A 201 -10.36 -15.83 -3.32
CA ARG A 201 -8.93 -15.63 -3.05
C ARG A 201 -8.55 -14.16 -3.24
N ALA A 202 -7.49 -13.70 -2.59
CA ALA A 202 -6.96 -12.36 -2.82
C ALA A 202 -5.43 -12.38 -2.94
N ILE A 203 -4.93 -11.61 -3.91
CA ILE A 203 -3.53 -11.31 -4.13
C ILE A 203 -3.39 -9.78 -4.08
N ILE A 204 -2.72 -9.27 -3.06
CA ILE A 204 -2.44 -7.84 -2.91
C ILE A 204 -0.96 -7.62 -3.15
N THR A 205 -0.61 -6.71 -4.05
CA THR A 205 0.80 -6.47 -4.42
C THR A 205 1.08 -4.98 -4.43
N SER A 206 2.21 -4.59 -3.80
CA SER A 206 2.68 -3.19 -3.84
C SER A 206 4.17 -3.09 -3.54
N THR A 207 4.78 -1.94 -3.86
CA THR A 207 5.88 -1.39 -3.08
C THR A 207 5.29 -0.73 -1.83
N PRO A 208 6.04 -0.61 -0.72
CA PRO A 208 5.53 0.08 0.48
C PRO A 208 5.38 1.58 0.22
N ASN A 209 4.45 2.19 0.95
CA ASN A 209 4.24 3.63 0.96
C ASN A 209 4.21 4.12 2.41
N SER A 210 3.07 4.56 2.95
CA SER A 210 2.94 4.93 4.36
C SER A 210 2.90 3.70 5.25
N ASP A 211 3.40 3.81 6.48
CA ASP A 211 3.31 2.75 7.48
C ASP A 211 1.95 2.67 8.18
N GLU A 212 1.05 3.61 7.89
CA GLU A 212 -0.31 3.71 8.46
C GLU A 212 -1.42 3.41 7.43
N ASP A 213 -1.08 3.18 6.16
CA ASP A 213 -2.07 2.88 5.13
C ASP A 213 -2.66 1.47 5.29
N THR A 214 -3.73 1.18 4.55
CA THR A 214 -4.43 -0.12 4.60
C THR A 214 -3.50 -1.28 4.21
N PHE A 215 -2.59 -1.08 3.24
CA PHE A 215 -1.61 -2.09 2.84
C PHE A 215 -0.65 -2.41 4.00
N ALA A 216 -0.10 -1.37 4.66
CA ALA A 216 0.77 -1.53 5.82
C ALA A 216 0.07 -2.23 6.98
N THR A 217 -1.20 -1.91 7.22
CA THR A 217 -2.00 -2.55 8.26
C THR A 217 -2.18 -4.05 7.99
N ILE A 218 -2.54 -4.43 6.75
CA ILE A 218 -2.67 -5.84 6.36
C ILE A 218 -1.31 -6.54 6.43
N TRP A 219 -0.23 -5.87 5.97
CA TRP A 219 1.13 -6.40 6.00
C TRP A 219 1.61 -6.70 7.42
N LYS A 220 1.49 -5.74 8.34
CA LYS A 220 1.90 -5.90 9.74
C LYS A 220 1.19 -7.09 10.43
N GLN A 221 -0.09 -7.29 10.12
CA GLN A 221 -0.85 -8.43 10.62
C GLN A 221 -0.43 -9.75 9.95
N ALA A 222 -0.07 -9.71 8.66
CA ALA A 222 0.43 -10.88 7.93
C ALA A 222 1.84 -11.32 8.40
N GLU A 223 2.64 -10.39 8.88
CA GLU A 223 3.96 -10.67 9.48
C GLU A 223 3.86 -11.16 10.96
N ASN A 224 2.72 -10.95 11.61
CA ASN A 224 2.49 -11.49 12.94
C ASN A 224 2.10 -12.98 12.84
N LYS A 225 3.12 -13.84 12.69
CA LYS A 225 3.00 -15.28 12.43
C LYS A 225 3.07 -16.13 13.70
N PHE A 226 2.75 -15.58 14.85
CA PHE A 226 2.75 -16.33 16.11
C PHE A 226 1.32 -16.52 16.61
N ASP A 227 1.00 -17.76 17.05
CA ASP A 227 -0.26 -18.06 17.71
C ASP A 227 -0.28 -17.56 19.17
N GLU A 228 -1.41 -17.73 19.86
CA GLU A 228 -1.60 -17.33 21.26
C GLU A 228 -0.63 -18.05 22.22
N HIS A 229 0.01 -19.12 21.77
CA HIS A 229 0.97 -19.92 22.54
C HIS A 229 2.43 -19.61 22.16
N GLY A 230 2.64 -18.68 21.19
CA GLY A 230 3.97 -18.30 20.71
C GLY A 230 4.58 -19.27 19.69
N ASN A 231 3.79 -20.19 19.10
CA ASN A 231 4.27 -21.04 18.02
C ASN A 231 4.20 -20.31 16.68
N GLU A 232 5.24 -20.49 15.87
CA GLU A 232 5.30 -19.90 14.53
C GLU A 232 4.31 -20.59 13.59
N GLN A 233 3.57 -19.77 12.83
CA GLN A 233 2.58 -20.16 11.84
C GLN A 233 3.02 -19.71 10.44
N GLU A 234 2.54 -20.40 9.41
CA GLU A 234 2.79 -20.02 8.01
C GLU A 234 2.01 -18.76 7.58
N LEU A 235 0.83 -18.59 8.16
CA LEU A 235 -0.04 -17.46 7.91
C LEU A 235 0.00 -16.46 9.08
N GLY A 236 -0.13 -15.19 8.78
CA GLY A 236 -0.25 -14.15 9.78
C GLY A 236 -1.59 -14.20 10.54
N SER A 237 -1.70 -13.39 11.59
CA SER A 237 -2.89 -13.33 12.46
C SER A 237 -4.19 -12.95 11.71
N ASN A 238 -4.07 -12.36 10.53
CA ASN A 238 -5.19 -12.02 9.63
C ASN A 238 -5.45 -13.09 8.54
N GLY A 239 -4.76 -14.23 8.59
CA GLY A 239 -4.89 -15.31 7.61
C GLY A 239 -4.21 -15.07 6.26
N PHE A 240 -3.41 -14.01 6.13
CA PHE A 240 -2.61 -13.73 4.94
C PHE A 240 -1.24 -14.40 5.02
N HIS A 241 -0.79 -14.91 3.89
CA HIS A 241 0.63 -15.21 3.65
C HIS A 241 1.32 -13.94 3.17
N SER A 242 2.41 -13.54 3.84
CA SER A 242 3.27 -12.43 3.44
C SER A 242 4.43 -12.95 2.59
N PHE A 243 4.67 -12.28 1.47
CA PHE A 243 5.82 -12.53 0.61
C PHE A 243 6.59 -11.24 0.38
N ILE A 244 7.90 -11.28 0.57
CA ILE A 244 8.81 -10.17 0.30
C ILE A 244 10.00 -10.68 -0.52
N SER A 245 10.50 -9.88 -1.46
CA SER A 245 11.79 -10.11 -2.10
C SER A 245 12.72 -8.92 -1.89
N HIS A 246 14.02 -9.18 -1.90
CA HIS A 246 15.02 -8.14 -1.78
C HIS A 246 15.48 -7.69 -3.17
N TRP A 247 15.90 -6.42 -3.30
CA TRP A 247 16.36 -5.89 -4.58
C TRP A 247 17.56 -6.66 -5.16
N SER A 248 18.44 -7.21 -4.30
CA SER A 248 19.63 -7.97 -4.70
C SER A 248 19.34 -9.39 -5.18
N GLU A 249 18.11 -9.87 -5.07
CA GLU A 249 17.70 -11.14 -5.67
C GLU A 249 17.57 -11.05 -7.20
N HIS A 250 17.51 -9.81 -7.73
CA HIS A 250 17.50 -9.60 -9.16
C HIS A 250 18.93 -9.74 -9.71
N PRO A 251 19.19 -10.64 -10.69
CA PRO A 251 20.55 -10.97 -11.12
C PRO A 251 21.36 -9.80 -11.69
N ASP A 252 20.69 -8.76 -12.21
CA ASP A 252 21.34 -7.57 -12.77
C ASP A 252 21.52 -6.46 -11.72
N ARG A 253 21.38 -6.76 -10.41
CA ARG A 253 21.46 -5.77 -9.33
C ARG A 253 22.47 -6.22 -8.27
N ASP A 254 23.60 -5.57 -8.27
CA ASP A 254 24.68 -5.73 -7.29
C ASP A 254 24.86 -4.45 -6.45
N GLU A 255 25.86 -4.42 -5.60
CA GLU A 255 26.17 -3.23 -4.78
C GLU A 255 26.60 -2.02 -5.63
N GLU A 256 27.22 -2.24 -6.79
CA GLU A 256 27.61 -1.15 -7.70
C GLU A 256 26.35 -0.51 -8.30
N TRP A 257 25.43 -1.32 -8.79
CA TRP A 257 24.11 -0.87 -9.23
C TRP A 257 23.36 -0.09 -8.14
N LYS A 258 23.41 -0.56 -6.88
CA LYS A 258 22.79 0.13 -5.74
C LYS A 258 23.39 1.52 -5.53
N VAL A 259 24.73 1.63 -5.54
CA VAL A 259 25.41 2.92 -5.39
C VAL A 259 24.99 3.90 -6.48
N GLU A 260 24.93 3.45 -7.75
CA GLU A 260 24.47 4.26 -8.87
C GLU A 260 23.02 4.69 -8.72
N GLU A 261 22.13 3.76 -8.33
CA GLU A 261 20.70 4.05 -8.17
C GLU A 261 20.44 5.01 -7.01
N VAL A 262 21.12 4.80 -5.86
CA VAL A 262 21.07 5.73 -4.73
C VAL A 262 21.57 7.12 -5.14
N GLY A 263 22.66 7.20 -5.92
CA GLY A 263 23.16 8.47 -6.47
C GLY A 263 22.14 9.19 -7.36
N ARG A 264 21.29 8.42 -8.06
CA ARG A 264 20.28 8.95 -9.00
C ARG A 264 18.99 9.41 -8.33
N ILE A 265 18.48 8.66 -7.34
CA ILE A 265 17.16 8.90 -6.74
C ILE A 265 17.22 9.34 -5.27
N GLY A 266 18.36 9.20 -4.60
CA GLY A 266 18.56 9.45 -3.17
C GLY A 266 18.25 8.22 -2.30
N GLU A 267 18.92 8.14 -1.15
CA GLU A 267 18.85 7.01 -0.20
C GLU A 267 17.42 6.72 0.28
N GLU A 268 16.66 7.75 0.67
CA GLU A 268 15.29 7.59 1.16
C GLU A 268 14.37 6.94 0.14
N LYS A 269 14.44 7.41 -1.12
CA LYS A 269 13.63 6.82 -2.20
C LYS A 269 14.10 5.40 -2.53
N PHE A 270 15.41 5.14 -2.45
CA PHE A 270 15.94 3.79 -2.66
C PHE A 270 15.40 2.82 -1.61
N ARG A 271 15.45 3.18 -0.34
CA ARG A 271 14.92 2.37 0.76
C ARG A 271 13.44 2.02 0.56
N ARG A 272 12.62 2.97 0.13
CA ARG A 272 11.21 2.72 -0.19
C ARG A 272 11.03 1.85 -1.43
N GLU A 273 11.59 2.29 -2.55
CA GLU A 273 11.26 1.72 -3.87
C GLU A 273 11.95 0.37 -4.13
N TYR A 274 13.09 0.15 -3.49
CA TYR A 274 13.91 -1.05 -3.67
C TYR A 274 14.18 -1.80 -2.37
N GLY A 275 14.36 -1.12 -1.26
CA GLY A 275 14.54 -1.73 0.06
C GLY A 275 13.28 -2.27 0.70
N CYS A 276 12.11 -2.01 0.12
CA CYS A 276 10.81 -2.40 0.66
C CYS A 276 10.57 -1.91 2.09
N GLU A 277 11.08 -0.74 2.44
CA GLU A 277 10.88 -0.13 3.73
C GLU A 277 9.69 0.82 3.69
N PHE A 278 8.79 0.69 4.66
CA PHE A 278 7.72 1.67 4.84
C PHE A 278 8.33 3.02 5.20
N LEU A 279 7.85 4.07 4.55
CA LEU A 279 8.13 5.41 5.01
C LEU A 279 7.26 5.66 6.23
N VAL A 280 7.89 6.00 7.32
CA VAL A 280 7.23 6.74 8.38
C VAL A 280 7.00 8.13 7.77
N PHE A 281 5.82 8.36 7.24
CA PHE A 281 5.40 9.71 6.86
C PHE A 281 5.07 10.47 8.14
N ASP A 282 6.11 10.89 8.82
CA ASP A 282 6.00 12.16 9.47
C ASP A 282 6.09 13.20 8.33
N GLU A 283 4.98 13.74 7.88
CA GLU A 283 4.95 15.10 7.32
C GLU A 283 5.33 16.09 8.40
N THR A 284 6.40 15.78 9.10
CA THR A 284 6.94 16.65 10.12
C THR A 284 7.81 17.69 9.43
N LEU A 285 7.62 18.94 9.80
CA LEU A 285 8.49 20.06 9.41
C LEU A 285 9.97 19.73 9.62
N ILE A 286 10.26 18.80 10.51
CA ILE A 286 11.59 18.32 10.86
C ILE A 286 11.73 16.87 10.36
N ASN A 287 12.84 16.60 9.67
CA ASN A 287 13.18 15.27 9.16
C ASN A 287 13.10 14.21 10.29
N SER A 288 12.39 13.09 10.03
CA SER A 288 12.14 12.03 11.01
C SER A 288 13.41 11.40 11.61
N ILE A 289 14.50 11.32 10.82
CA ILE A 289 15.80 10.83 11.33
C ILE A 289 16.36 11.80 12.38
N LYS A 290 16.19 13.12 12.17
CA LYS A 290 16.60 14.11 13.16
C LYS A 290 15.73 14.03 14.41
N LEU A 291 14.42 13.81 14.26
CA LEU A 291 13.51 13.61 15.39
C LEU A 291 13.86 12.34 16.19
N ALA A 292 14.18 11.24 15.52
CA ALA A 292 14.52 9.98 16.17
C ALA A 292 15.79 10.04 17.04
N VAL A 293 16.71 10.96 16.76
CA VAL A 293 17.93 11.18 17.56
C VAL A 293 17.81 12.31 18.58
N MET A 294 16.66 13.01 18.62
CA MET A 294 16.40 14.02 19.62
C MET A 294 16.02 13.35 20.94
N GLU A 295 16.73 13.72 22.00
CA GLU A 295 16.41 13.29 23.35
C GLU A 295 15.32 14.18 23.94
N GLY A 296 14.23 13.58 24.42
CA GLY A 296 13.18 14.28 25.14
C GLY A 296 13.66 14.69 26.54
N VAL A 297 13.26 15.86 26.97
CA VAL A 297 13.53 16.36 28.35
C VAL A 297 12.31 16.08 29.22
N ALA A 298 12.52 15.47 30.40
CA ALA A 298 11.43 15.25 31.33
C ALA A 298 11.00 16.61 31.97
N PRO A 299 9.69 16.87 32.12
CA PRO A 299 9.23 18.07 32.78
C PRO A 299 9.65 18.09 34.24
N MET A 300 10.09 19.24 34.71
CA MET A 300 10.44 19.44 36.11
C MET A 300 9.20 19.59 37.04
N LEU A 301 8.07 20.04 36.47
CA LEU A 301 6.83 20.28 37.20
C LEU A 301 5.65 20.05 36.26
N ASN A 302 4.62 19.36 36.73
CA ASN A 302 3.33 19.22 36.05
C ASN A 302 2.26 19.99 36.84
N MET A 303 1.53 20.90 36.17
CA MET A 303 0.39 21.60 36.71
C MET A 303 -0.87 21.19 35.90
N GLY A 304 -1.58 20.19 36.40
CA GLY A 304 -2.59 19.52 35.60
C GLY A 304 -1.93 18.87 34.40
N GLN A 305 -2.37 19.22 33.18
CA GLN A 305 -1.78 18.75 31.92
C GLN A 305 -0.67 19.66 31.37
N THR A 306 -0.43 20.81 32.00
CA THR A 306 0.67 21.72 31.61
C THR A 306 1.98 21.17 32.13
N ARG A 307 2.94 20.97 31.26
CA ARG A 307 4.29 20.48 31.55
C ARG A 307 5.27 21.65 31.56
N TRP A 308 6.00 21.84 32.65
CA TRP A 308 7.01 22.88 32.82
C TRP A 308 8.39 22.26 32.79
N TYR A 309 9.26 22.74 31.92
CA TYR A 309 10.62 22.25 31.70
C TYR A 309 11.67 23.14 32.40
N LYS A 310 11.31 24.40 32.62
CA LYS A 310 12.19 25.40 33.27
C LYS A 310 11.37 26.28 34.20
N LYS A 311 11.98 26.70 35.33
CA LYS A 311 11.33 27.63 36.23
C LYS A 311 11.39 29.04 35.65
N PRO A 312 10.26 29.75 35.50
CA PRO A 312 10.27 31.15 35.05
C PRO A 312 11.02 32.08 36.01
N THR A 313 11.73 33.04 35.45
CA THR A 313 12.51 34.05 36.23
C THR A 313 12.20 35.46 35.73
N ALA A 314 12.43 36.46 36.62
CA ALA A 314 12.19 37.87 36.31
C ALA A 314 13.16 38.48 35.28
N GLN A 315 14.21 37.77 34.92
CA GLN A 315 15.23 38.27 33.98
C GLN A 315 14.77 38.20 32.50
N TYR A 316 13.76 37.40 32.23
CA TYR A 316 13.34 37.12 30.88
C TYR A 316 11.90 37.58 30.65
N THR A 317 11.58 37.73 29.37
CA THR A 317 10.22 37.88 28.88
C THR A 317 9.74 36.58 28.31
N TYR A 318 8.43 36.34 28.26
CA TYR A 318 7.84 35.09 27.85
C TYR A 318 6.82 35.31 26.75
N ALA A 319 6.90 34.50 25.71
CA ALA A 319 5.89 34.39 24.64
C ALA A 319 5.05 33.12 24.86
N VAL A 320 3.74 33.29 24.92
CA VAL A 320 2.77 32.21 25.09
C VAL A 320 1.87 32.19 23.87
N ALA A 321 1.85 31.09 23.14
CA ALA A 321 1.04 30.95 21.93
C ALA A 321 0.05 29.77 22.05
N LEU A 322 -1.22 30.05 21.77
CA LEU A 322 -2.29 29.04 21.67
C LEU A 322 -2.62 28.78 20.22
N ASP A 323 -2.52 27.53 19.81
CA ASP A 323 -3.12 26.96 18.60
C ASP A 323 -4.39 26.21 19.03
N PRO A 324 -5.59 26.77 18.74
CA PRO A 324 -6.84 26.21 19.24
C PRO A 324 -7.38 25.08 18.33
N SER A 325 -8.09 24.12 18.97
CA SER A 325 -8.87 23.11 18.24
C SER A 325 -10.32 23.08 18.74
N MET A 326 -11.19 22.35 18.00
CA MET A 326 -12.60 22.20 18.39
C MET A 326 -12.80 21.40 19.70
N GLY A 327 -11.81 20.68 20.17
CA GLY A 327 -11.90 19.84 21.36
C GLY A 327 -12.85 18.66 21.23
N THR A 328 -12.99 18.11 20.02
CA THR A 328 -13.92 17.01 19.68
C THR A 328 -13.23 15.63 19.63
N GLY A 329 -11.93 15.56 20.03
CA GLY A 329 -11.15 14.31 20.02
C GLY A 329 -10.36 14.07 18.74
N GLY A 330 -10.45 14.96 17.72
CA GLY A 330 -9.61 14.97 16.53
C GLY A 330 -8.27 15.66 16.83
N ASP A 331 -8.05 16.82 16.21
CA ASP A 331 -6.82 17.59 16.37
C ASP A 331 -6.61 18.09 17.79
N ASN A 332 -5.36 18.13 18.22
CA ASN A 332 -4.98 18.71 19.51
C ASN A 332 -5.00 20.24 19.47
N ALA A 333 -5.52 20.86 20.53
CA ALA A 333 -5.15 22.23 20.86
C ALA A 333 -3.80 22.21 21.59
N ALA A 334 -2.94 23.19 21.32
CA ALA A 334 -1.62 23.28 21.92
C ALA A 334 -1.31 24.68 22.44
N ILE A 335 -0.64 24.75 23.60
CA ILE A 335 -0.05 25.99 24.10
C ILE A 335 1.45 25.76 24.25
N GLN A 336 2.24 26.69 23.73
CA GLN A 336 3.69 26.70 23.86
C GLN A 336 4.13 27.94 24.58
N VAL A 337 5.12 27.81 25.47
CA VAL A 337 5.72 28.91 26.23
C VAL A 337 7.21 28.97 25.97
N PHE A 338 7.66 30.07 25.41
CA PHE A 338 9.09 30.34 25.14
C PHE A 338 9.64 31.50 25.97
N GLU A 339 10.85 31.32 26.41
CA GLU A 339 11.66 32.39 27.03
C GLU A 339 12.35 33.24 25.95
N LEU A 340 12.31 34.53 26.06
CA LEU A 340 12.94 35.47 25.15
C LEU A 340 14.13 36.19 25.83
N PRO A 341 15.26 36.38 25.11
CA PRO A 341 15.49 36.16 23.68
C PRO A 341 16.07 34.77 23.34
N SER A 342 16.16 33.85 24.30
CA SER A 342 16.80 32.54 24.08
C SER A 342 16.00 31.61 23.17
N TYR A 343 14.67 31.79 23.06
CA TYR A 343 13.71 30.90 22.42
C TYR A 343 13.70 29.48 23.01
N GLU A 344 14.13 29.35 24.26
CA GLU A 344 14.08 28.10 25.00
C GLU A 344 12.63 27.80 25.39
N GLN A 345 12.17 26.60 25.14
CA GLN A 345 10.84 26.15 25.56
C GLN A 345 10.79 26.00 27.08
N VAL A 346 9.86 26.67 27.71
CA VAL A 346 9.71 26.69 29.17
C VAL A 346 8.56 25.82 29.64
N ALA A 347 7.47 25.79 28.87
CA ALA A 347 6.32 24.94 29.16
C ALA A 347 5.53 24.62 27.90
N GLU A 348 4.73 23.58 28.01
CA GLU A 348 3.77 23.21 27.00
C GLU A 348 2.47 22.66 27.62
N TRP A 349 1.39 22.76 26.87
CA TRP A 349 0.13 22.09 27.14
C TRP A 349 -0.44 21.60 25.81
N GLN A 350 -1.03 20.40 25.83
CA GLN A 350 -1.64 19.79 24.64
C GLN A 350 -2.82 18.93 25.04
N HIS A 351 -3.97 19.09 24.37
CA HIS A 351 -5.14 18.27 24.62
C HIS A 351 -6.14 18.32 23.45
N ASN A 352 -6.80 17.21 23.12
CA ASN A 352 -7.73 17.12 21.99
C ASN A 352 -9.22 17.14 22.35
N THR A 353 -9.59 17.05 23.64
CA THR A 353 -10.99 17.05 24.08
C THR A 353 -11.37 18.24 24.95
N THR A 354 -10.45 19.20 25.15
CA THR A 354 -10.77 20.43 25.88
C THR A 354 -11.50 21.42 24.98
N ALA A 355 -12.72 21.79 25.33
CA ALA A 355 -13.48 22.79 24.59
C ALA A 355 -12.81 24.18 24.63
N ILE A 356 -13.08 25.05 23.64
CA ILE A 356 -12.46 26.37 23.47
C ILE A 356 -12.44 27.20 24.76
N PRO A 357 -13.53 27.35 25.56
CA PRO A 357 -13.47 28.10 26.81
C PRO A 357 -12.49 27.51 27.84
N GLY A 358 -12.28 26.19 27.81
CA GLY A 358 -11.28 25.50 28.63
C GLY A 358 -9.85 25.80 28.19
N GLN A 359 -9.60 25.84 26.88
CA GLN A 359 -8.29 26.19 26.29
C GLN A 359 -7.87 27.60 26.65
N ILE A 360 -8.80 28.58 26.59
CA ILE A 360 -8.58 29.99 27.00
C ILE A 360 -8.29 30.06 28.49
N ARG A 361 -8.98 29.26 29.31
CA ARG A 361 -8.73 29.23 30.77
C ARG A 361 -7.32 28.71 31.07
N VAL A 362 -6.86 27.67 30.38
CA VAL A 362 -5.48 27.16 30.51
C VAL A 362 -4.46 28.21 30.09
N LEU A 363 -4.70 28.92 28.97
CA LEU A 363 -3.85 30.04 28.54
C LEU A 363 -3.76 31.12 29.62
N ALA A 364 -4.88 31.53 30.22
CA ALA A 364 -4.93 32.52 31.30
C ALA A 364 -4.22 32.01 32.56
N ASP A 365 -4.37 30.75 32.94
CA ASP A 365 -3.72 30.13 34.08
C ASP A 365 -2.18 30.11 33.90
N ILE A 366 -1.71 29.77 32.70
CA ILE A 366 -0.27 29.83 32.36
C ILE A 366 0.26 31.26 32.45
N CYS A 367 -0.41 32.25 31.86
CA CYS A 367 -0.01 33.65 31.97
C CYS A 367 -0.01 34.16 33.43
N THR A 368 -0.99 33.75 34.21
CA THR A 368 -1.08 34.09 35.64
C THR A 368 0.07 33.49 36.44
N TYR A 369 0.42 32.23 36.18
CA TYR A 369 1.56 31.59 36.81
C TYR A 369 2.88 32.27 36.46
N LEU A 370 3.09 32.59 35.17
CA LEU A 370 4.26 33.36 34.73
C LEU A 370 4.35 34.71 35.46
N GLN A 371 3.25 35.44 35.56
CA GLN A 371 3.18 36.72 36.28
C GLN A 371 3.58 36.57 37.77
N GLN A 372 3.07 35.52 38.42
CA GLN A 372 3.38 35.25 39.83
C GLN A 372 4.87 34.91 40.03
N GLN A 373 5.47 34.16 39.11
CA GLN A 373 6.88 33.76 39.21
C GLN A 373 7.83 34.91 38.88
N THR A 374 7.50 35.71 37.86
CA THR A 374 8.36 36.79 37.37
C THR A 374 8.14 38.13 38.05
N GLN A 375 6.99 38.32 38.70
CA GLN A 375 6.52 39.61 39.24
C GLN A 375 6.51 40.75 38.21
N ASN A 376 6.39 40.38 36.91
CA ASN A 376 6.45 41.30 35.76
C ASN A 376 5.36 40.96 34.74
N ALA A 377 4.21 41.61 34.87
CA ALA A 377 3.11 41.43 33.94
C ALA A 377 3.41 41.96 32.52
N ASN A 378 4.26 42.97 32.38
CA ASN A 378 4.61 43.57 31.09
C ASN A 378 5.62 42.71 30.28
N GLY A 379 6.20 41.71 30.93
CA GLY A 379 7.13 40.77 30.29
C GLY A 379 6.46 39.51 29.75
N ILE A 380 5.12 39.44 29.68
CA ILE A 380 4.37 38.27 29.19
C ILE A 380 3.57 38.67 27.98
N TYR A 381 3.90 38.08 26.84
CA TYR A 381 3.21 38.27 25.57
C TYR A 381 2.44 37.01 25.25
N TRP A 382 1.17 37.15 24.90
CA TRP A 382 0.38 36.01 24.49
C TRP A 382 -0.27 36.23 23.10
N SER A 383 -0.50 35.17 22.38
CA SER A 383 -1.18 35.17 21.09
C SER A 383 -2.06 33.95 20.96
N VAL A 384 -3.07 34.07 20.14
CA VAL A 384 -3.91 32.98 19.68
C VAL A 384 -3.86 32.96 18.16
N GLU A 385 -3.68 31.79 17.57
CA GLU A 385 -3.75 31.66 16.11
C GLU A 385 -5.15 32.04 15.65
N ASN A 386 -5.23 33.10 14.83
CA ASN A 386 -6.49 33.64 14.30
C ASN A 386 -6.87 32.97 12.97
N ASN A 387 -7.04 31.63 12.99
CA ASN A 387 -7.32 30.83 11.84
C ASN A 387 -8.64 30.07 12.08
N GLY A 388 -9.74 30.49 11.45
CA GLY A 388 -11.06 29.85 11.59
C GLY A 388 -11.55 29.73 13.05
N ILE A 389 -11.11 28.68 13.74
CA ILE A 389 -11.49 28.39 15.15
C ILE A 389 -10.91 29.42 16.12
N GLY A 390 -9.77 29.99 15.84
CA GLY A 390 -9.10 30.97 16.67
C GLY A 390 -9.89 32.28 16.80
N GLU A 391 -10.69 32.64 15.81
CA GLU A 391 -11.61 33.79 15.91
C GLU A 391 -12.59 33.67 17.08
N ALA A 392 -13.05 32.43 17.35
CA ALA A 392 -13.93 32.16 18.49
C ALA A 392 -13.23 32.27 19.86
N CYS A 393 -11.89 32.26 19.90
CA CYS A 393 -11.12 32.48 21.14
C CYS A 393 -10.95 33.95 21.46
N LEU A 394 -11.15 34.87 20.51
CA LEU A 394 -10.93 36.31 20.64
C LEU A 394 -12.22 37.08 20.94
N ILE A 395 -13.37 36.44 20.85
CA ILE A 395 -14.69 36.99 21.16
C ILE A 395 -15.08 36.64 22.59
#